data_0a46978abd55a73a1ed003487260a2c1
#
_entry.id   0a46978abd55a73a1ed003487260a2c1
#
_cell.length_a   1.000
_cell.length_b   1.000
_cell.length_c   1.000
_cell.angle_alpha   90.00
_cell.angle_beta   90.00
_cell.angle_gamma   90.00
#
_symmetry.space_group_name_H-M   'P 1'
#
loop_
_entity.id
_entity.type
_entity.pdbx_description
1 polymer ?
#
loop_
_entity_poly.entity_id
_entity_poly.type
_entity_poly.pdbx_seq_one_letter_code
_entity_poly.pdbx_strand_id
1 'polypeptide(L)'
;VEVVEAEDYTKKIKYDPKEIELFGSMFTLDEDDPYPIKTYIDYGLEADPKEEFKIDPIASTIEFLGSIGKGEQVWMQTLIRAHKKYKKKVFLEELLKTIKKPFGGKSRKNWEEEGKEIVDVMMKRDEEYKEDDPKIKMFVQSKGEQQTIESVERAISKPGFDTAIRVIYLAEEEYFDVSTISGMMSSFKQYTSGLNRFKPVSKETTDFDAPWMDPLGSRLAERKRKLFNHYIRRAHFETRHNIRDFILNTEELATIFHFPPSVVETPTLPRMEAKKVEPPPNLPL
;
A
#
# COMPACT_ATOMS: atom_id res chain seq x y z
N VAL A 1 18.41 13.04 14.17
CA VAL A 1 17.68 13.32 12.94
C VAL A 1 17.23 14.77 13.01
N GLU A 2 17.71 15.60 12.10
CA GLU A 2 17.27 16.99 11.97
C GLU A 2 16.01 17.02 11.12
N VAL A 3 14.94 17.63 11.63
CA VAL A 3 13.66 17.78 10.91
C VAL A 3 13.55 19.23 10.47
N VAL A 4 13.47 19.45 9.17
CA VAL A 4 13.35 20.78 8.57
C VAL A 4 12.03 20.87 7.81
N GLU A 5 11.39 22.05 7.84
CA GLU A 5 10.20 22.29 7.02
C GLU A 5 10.56 22.27 5.53
N ALA A 6 9.87 21.43 4.77
CA ALA A 6 10.03 21.33 3.32
C ALA A 6 8.91 22.08 2.60
N GLU A 7 9.27 22.74 1.50
CA GLU A 7 8.27 23.32 0.61
C GLU A 7 7.35 22.25 0.01
N ASP A 8 6.07 22.58 -0.06
CA ASP A 8 5.11 21.71 -0.72
C ASP A 8 5.33 21.69 -2.24
N TYR A 9 5.96 20.64 -2.74
CA TYR A 9 6.29 20.46 -4.16
C TYR A 9 5.06 20.52 -5.07
N THR A 10 3.87 20.15 -4.56
CA THR A 10 2.63 20.16 -5.35
C THR A 10 2.17 21.56 -5.72
N LYS A 11 2.66 22.60 -5.01
CA LYS A 11 2.35 24.01 -5.32
C LYS A 11 3.18 24.57 -6.46
N LYS A 12 4.27 23.91 -6.82
CA LYS A 12 5.20 24.37 -7.87
C LYS A 12 4.67 24.12 -9.28
N ILE A 13 3.73 23.20 -9.44
CA ILE A 13 3.18 22.82 -10.74
C ILE A 13 1.69 23.12 -10.79
N LYS A 14 1.29 23.83 -11.82
CA LYS A 14 -0.10 23.97 -12.22
C LYS A 14 -0.34 23.04 -13.40
N TYR A 15 -1.17 22.04 -13.23
CA TYR A 15 -1.48 21.11 -14.31
C TYR A 15 -2.32 21.81 -15.39
N ASP A 16 -1.71 21.99 -16.55
CA ASP A 16 -2.39 22.34 -17.80
C ASP A 16 -2.26 21.18 -18.78
N PRO A 17 -3.37 20.55 -19.20
CA PRO A 17 -3.33 19.42 -20.15
C PRO A 17 -2.72 19.74 -21.53
N LYS A 18 -2.47 21.01 -21.84
CA LYS A 18 -1.85 21.45 -23.10
C LYS A 18 -0.32 21.51 -23.03
N GLU A 19 0.23 21.60 -21.84
CA GLU A 19 1.65 21.78 -21.61
C GLU A 19 2.27 20.57 -20.91
N ILE A 20 1.47 19.88 -20.08
CA ILE A 20 1.95 18.79 -19.23
C ILE A 20 1.12 17.55 -19.48
N GLU A 21 1.78 16.51 -19.93
CA GLU A 21 1.19 15.17 -19.99
C GLU A 21 1.20 14.53 -18.61
N LEU A 22 0.14 13.79 -18.29
CA LEU A 22 -0.04 13.15 -16.99
C LEU A 22 -0.44 11.68 -17.17
N PHE A 23 0.30 10.80 -16.53
CA PHE A 23 -0.16 9.46 -16.23
C PHE A 23 -0.28 9.29 -14.73
N GLY A 24 -1.24 8.52 -14.25
CA GLY A 24 -1.33 8.19 -12.85
C GLY A 24 -2.28 7.04 -12.58
N SER A 25 -2.09 6.44 -11.42
CA SER A 25 -2.88 5.29 -10.97
C SER A 25 -3.02 5.28 -9.46
N MET A 26 -4.04 4.59 -9.00
CA MET A 26 -4.19 4.17 -7.60
C MET A 26 -3.94 2.68 -7.49
N PHE A 27 -3.44 2.26 -6.33
CA PHE A 27 -3.20 0.85 -6.03
C PHE A 27 -4.21 0.32 -5.02
N THR A 28 -4.46 -0.98 -5.10
CA THR A 28 -5.18 -1.78 -4.11
C THR A 28 -4.43 -3.08 -3.89
N LEU A 29 -4.81 -3.85 -2.90
CA LEU A 29 -4.35 -5.23 -2.74
C LEU A 29 -5.10 -6.17 -3.69
N ASP A 30 -4.44 -7.23 -4.10
CA ASP A 30 -5.01 -8.26 -4.99
C ASP A 30 -5.90 -9.22 -4.22
N GLU A 31 -5.46 -9.64 -3.04
CA GLU A 31 -6.16 -10.53 -2.12
C GLU A 31 -6.76 -9.73 -0.93
N ASP A 32 -7.41 -10.43 -0.01
CA ASP A 32 -8.01 -9.83 1.17
C ASP A 32 -6.96 -9.21 2.11
N ASP A 33 -7.34 -8.15 2.80
CA ASP A 33 -6.44 -7.32 3.62
C ASP A 33 -5.59 -8.09 4.67
N PRO A 34 -6.07 -9.20 5.30
CA PRO A 34 -5.26 -9.95 6.26
C PRO A 34 -4.06 -10.71 5.67
N TYR A 35 -4.05 -10.96 4.35
CA TYR A 35 -2.89 -11.55 3.70
C TYR A 35 -1.80 -10.50 3.50
N PRO A 36 -0.63 -10.65 4.16
CA PRO A 36 0.39 -9.61 4.10
C PRO A 36 1.11 -9.56 2.75
N ILE A 37 1.53 -8.36 2.37
CA ILE A 37 2.53 -8.16 1.33
C ILE A 37 3.91 -8.59 1.86
N LYS A 38 4.91 -8.63 1.00
CA LYS A 38 6.30 -8.92 1.38
C LYS A 38 6.83 -7.80 2.27
N THR A 39 7.27 -8.16 3.48
CA THR A 39 7.75 -7.22 4.50
C THR A 39 9.26 -7.28 4.67
N TYR A 40 9.85 -6.34 5.40
CA TYR A 40 11.29 -6.31 5.70
C TYR A 40 11.77 -7.61 6.41
N ILE A 41 10.88 -8.31 7.12
CA ILE A 41 11.19 -9.60 7.73
C ILE A 41 11.46 -10.65 6.67
N ASP A 42 10.66 -10.68 5.61
CA ASP A 42 10.83 -11.61 4.47
C ASP A 42 12.10 -11.31 3.66
N TYR A 43 12.67 -10.10 3.81
CA TYR A 43 14.00 -9.74 3.29
C TYR A 43 15.14 -10.17 4.23
N GLY A 44 14.83 -10.78 5.38
CA GLY A 44 15.83 -11.26 6.34
C GLY A 44 16.50 -10.15 7.14
N LEU A 45 15.92 -8.94 7.20
CA LEU A 45 16.53 -7.78 7.86
C LEU A 45 16.63 -7.93 9.38
N GLU A 46 15.86 -8.83 9.99
CA GLU A 46 15.96 -9.12 11.43
C GLU A 46 17.07 -10.11 11.79
N ALA A 47 17.44 -11.01 10.86
CA ALA A 47 18.30 -12.15 11.17
C ALA A 47 19.80 -11.84 11.16
N ASP A 48 20.23 -10.76 10.48
CA ASP A 48 21.65 -10.43 10.35
C ASP A 48 21.99 -9.10 11.04
N PRO A 49 22.84 -9.12 12.08
CA PRO A 49 23.29 -7.90 12.77
C PRO A 49 24.27 -7.06 11.93
N LYS A 50 24.84 -7.62 10.85
CA LYS A 50 25.76 -6.89 9.97
C LYS A 50 25.00 -6.27 8.79
N GLU A 51 24.96 -4.95 8.73
CA GLU A 51 24.25 -4.18 7.71
C GLU A 51 24.80 -4.35 6.28
N GLU A 52 25.96 -4.97 6.12
CA GLU A 52 26.71 -5.02 4.87
C GLU A 52 26.03 -5.81 3.72
N PHE A 53 25.07 -6.68 4.02
CA PHE A 53 24.43 -7.56 3.03
C PHE A 53 22.91 -7.41 2.96
N LYS A 54 22.35 -6.37 3.56
CA LYS A 54 20.90 -6.17 3.60
C LYS A 54 20.40 -5.44 2.37
N ILE A 55 19.49 -6.07 1.64
CA ILE A 55 18.76 -5.41 0.57
C ILE A 55 17.63 -4.60 1.21
N ASP A 56 17.74 -3.29 1.14
CA ASP A 56 16.70 -2.39 1.63
C ASP A 56 15.49 -2.43 0.68
N PRO A 57 14.28 -2.74 1.18
CA PRO A 57 13.07 -2.78 0.35
C PRO A 57 12.79 -1.49 -0.43
N ILE A 58 13.18 -0.33 0.10
CA ILE A 58 12.95 0.96 -0.57
C ILE A 58 14.03 1.31 -1.62
N ALA A 59 15.17 0.60 -1.62
CA ALA A 59 16.32 0.94 -2.47
C ALA A 59 15.95 1.02 -3.95
N SER A 60 15.25 0.02 -4.48
CA SER A 60 14.87 0.00 -5.90
C SER A 60 13.90 1.14 -6.27
N THR A 61 13.04 1.55 -5.34
CA THR A 61 12.16 2.71 -5.54
C THR A 61 12.98 4.01 -5.58
N ILE A 62 13.95 4.15 -4.69
CA ILE A 62 14.82 5.34 -4.65
C ILE A 62 15.72 5.39 -5.89
N GLU A 63 16.29 4.26 -6.30
CA GLU A 63 17.08 4.16 -7.54
C GLU A 63 16.25 4.55 -8.77
N PHE A 64 15.02 4.02 -8.87
CA PHE A 64 14.10 4.42 -9.92
C PHE A 64 13.83 5.93 -9.89
N LEU A 65 13.49 6.50 -8.73
CA LEU A 65 13.26 7.94 -8.61
C LEU A 65 14.51 8.76 -8.93
N GLY A 66 15.70 8.24 -8.64
CA GLY A 66 16.99 8.85 -8.99
C GLY A 66 17.31 8.80 -10.48
N SER A 67 16.68 7.92 -11.26
CA SER A 67 16.86 7.80 -12.71
C SER A 67 15.96 8.72 -13.53
N ILE A 68 15.01 9.42 -12.90
CA ILE A 68 14.07 10.31 -13.57
C ILE A 68 14.83 11.47 -14.25
N GLY A 69 14.51 11.72 -15.52
CA GLY A 69 15.16 12.71 -16.36
C GLY A 69 14.75 14.15 -16.04
N LYS A 70 15.46 15.08 -16.67
CA LYS A 70 15.12 16.50 -16.59
C LYS A 70 13.82 16.75 -17.35
N GLY A 71 12.90 17.51 -16.76
CA GLY A 71 11.58 17.78 -17.34
C GLY A 71 10.51 16.75 -16.95
N GLU A 72 10.89 15.68 -16.27
CA GLU A 72 10.00 14.64 -15.76
C GLU A 72 9.86 14.72 -14.24
N GLN A 73 8.70 14.31 -13.73
CA GLN A 73 8.45 14.18 -12.29
C GLN A 73 7.60 12.96 -12.00
N VAL A 74 8.01 12.20 -11.00
CA VAL A 74 7.24 11.10 -10.45
C VAL A 74 6.88 11.44 -8.99
N TRP A 75 5.60 11.40 -8.70
CA TRP A 75 5.06 11.66 -7.37
C TRP A 75 4.40 10.42 -6.82
N MET A 76 4.82 9.99 -5.64
CA MET A 76 4.23 8.87 -4.92
C MET A 76 3.61 9.38 -3.62
N GLN A 77 2.40 8.95 -3.32
CA GLN A 77 1.69 9.37 -2.11
C GLN A 77 1.02 8.17 -1.44
N THR A 78 1.39 7.94 -0.18
CA THR A 78 0.71 6.99 0.69
C THR A 78 -0.06 7.78 1.75
N LEU A 79 -1.36 7.64 1.75
CA LEU A 79 -2.26 8.23 2.73
C LEU A 79 -2.66 7.14 3.72
N ILE A 80 -2.56 7.44 5.00
CA ILE A 80 -2.91 6.52 6.07
C ILE A 80 -3.89 7.17 7.05
N ARG A 81 -4.78 6.35 7.58
CA ARG A 81 -5.72 6.73 8.63
C ARG A 81 -5.85 5.58 9.61
N ALA A 82 -5.87 5.86 10.91
CA ALA A 82 -6.08 4.81 11.90
C ALA A 82 -7.38 4.04 11.59
N HIS A 83 -7.25 2.71 11.50
CA HIS A 83 -8.41 1.87 11.24
C HIS A 83 -9.37 1.90 12.43
N LYS A 84 -10.62 2.26 12.18
CA LYS A 84 -11.65 2.32 13.22
C LYS A 84 -12.29 0.94 13.35
N LYS A 85 -12.15 0.30 14.52
CA LYS A 85 -12.92 -0.88 14.87
C LYS A 85 -14.40 -0.51 14.93
N TYR A 86 -15.19 -1.07 14.04
CA TYR A 86 -16.64 -0.91 14.11
C TYR A 86 -17.15 -1.71 15.30
N LYS A 87 -17.55 -1.02 16.38
CA LYS A 87 -18.33 -1.68 17.44
C LYS A 87 -19.64 -2.14 16.81
N LYS A 88 -19.85 -3.46 16.72
CA LYS A 88 -21.15 -4.01 16.32
C LYS A 88 -22.21 -3.38 17.22
N LYS A 89 -23.14 -2.60 16.68
CA LYS A 89 -24.35 -2.23 17.38
C LYS A 89 -25.24 -3.47 17.39
N VAL A 90 -25.03 -4.34 18.38
CA VAL A 90 -25.71 -5.64 18.56
C VAL A 90 -27.24 -5.51 18.47
N PHE A 91 -27.78 -4.38 18.92
CA PHE A 91 -29.20 -4.14 18.91
C PHE A 91 -29.85 -3.94 17.54
N LEU A 92 -29.14 -3.38 16.58
CA LEU A 92 -29.71 -3.13 15.23
C LEU A 92 -29.55 -4.35 14.30
N GLU A 93 -28.52 -5.17 14.49
CA GLU A 93 -28.29 -6.37 13.68
C GLU A 93 -29.29 -7.49 13.98
N GLU A 94 -29.73 -7.66 15.23
CA GLU A 94 -30.82 -8.60 15.57
C GLU A 94 -32.15 -8.19 14.95
N LEU A 95 -32.44 -6.88 14.93
CA LEU A 95 -33.65 -6.36 14.29
C LEU A 95 -33.62 -6.49 12.76
N LEU A 96 -32.43 -6.34 12.14
CA LEU A 96 -32.22 -6.45 10.68
C LEU A 96 -32.09 -7.89 10.19
N LYS A 97 -31.73 -8.86 11.04
CA LYS A 97 -31.77 -10.29 10.70
C LYS A 97 -33.20 -10.79 10.43
N THR A 98 -34.20 -10.14 11.01
CA THR A 98 -35.62 -10.48 10.84
C THR A 98 -36.18 -9.92 9.51
N ILE A 99 -35.53 -8.91 8.93
CA ILE A 99 -35.94 -8.35 7.62
C ILE A 99 -34.97 -8.89 6.57
N LYS A 100 -35.40 -9.87 5.76
CA LYS A 100 -34.64 -10.40 4.62
C LYS A 100 -34.11 -9.26 3.78
N LYS A 101 -32.78 -9.08 3.76
CA LYS A 101 -32.10 -8.07 2.93
C LYS A 101 -32.27 -8.39 1.44
N PRO A 102 -32.92 -7.54 0.62
CA PRO A 102 -32.97 -7.72 -0.82
C PRO A 102 -31.70 -7.23 -1.53
N PHE A 103 -30.74 -6.62 -0.82
CA PHE A 103 -29.48 -6.15 -1.40
C PHE A 103 -28.29 -6.61 -0.55
N GLY A 104 -27.49 -7.51 -1.14
CA GLY A 104 -26.29 -8.10 -0.54
C GLY A 104 -25.13 -7.12 -0.40
N GLY A 105 -25.25 -6.17 0.53
CA GLY A 105 -24.07 -5.44 1.01
C GLY A 105 -23.36 -6.31 2.05
N LYS A 106 -22.16 -6.83 1.76
CA LYS A 106 -21.28 -7.44 2.75
C LYS A 106 -21.10 -6.45 3.92
N SER A 107 -21.50 -6.81 5.13
CA SER A 107 -21.21 -6.06 6.34
C SER A 107 -19.68 -5.94 6.43
N ARG A 108 -19.17 -4.74 6.63
CA ARG A 108 -17.72 -4.52 6.81
C ARG A 108 -17.32 -5.24 8.11
N LYS A 109 -16.60 -6.34 8.00
CA LYS A 109 -15.97 -7.01 9.14
C LYS A 109 -14.73 -6.23 9.53
N ASN A 110 -14.34 -6.28 10.80
CA ASN A 110 -13.04 -5.80 11.22
C ASN A 110 -11.98 -6.73 10.58
N TRP A 111 -10.91 -6.16 10.03
CA TRP A 111 -9.87 -6.94 9.38
C TRP A 111 -9.23 -7.99 10.30
N GLU A 112 -9.12 -7.71 11.60
CA GLU A 112 -8.69 -8.68 12.62
C GLU A 112 -9.65 -9.87 12.73
N GLU A 113 -10.96 -9.63 12.64
CA GLU A 113 -11.98 -10.70 12.65
C GLU A 113 -11.91 -11.50 11.34
N GLU A 114 -11.71 -10.83 10.22
CA GLU A 114 -11.52 -11.45 8.90
C GLU A 114 -10.28 -12.35 8.89
N GLY A 115 -9.14 -11.86 9.43
CA GLY A 115 -7.93 -12.66 9.55
C GLY A 115 -8.09 -13.88 10.47
N LYS A 116 -8.80 -13.74 11.59
CA LYS A 116 -9.11 -14.89 12.46
C LYS A 116 -9.99 -15.92 11.77
N GLU A 117 -11.00 -15.50 11.00
CA GLU A 117 -11.82 -16.43 10.22
C GLU A 117 -10.97 -17.18 9.17
N ILE A 118 -10.04 -16.50 8.49
CA ILE A 118 -9.10 -17.15 7.56
C ILE A 118 -8.29 -18.24 8.27
N VAL A 119 -7.74 -17.92 9.44
CA VAL A 119 -6.96 -18.86 10.25
C VAL A 119 -7.84 -20.02 10.73
N ASP A 120 -9.04 -19.76 11.22
CA ASP A 120 -9.96 -20.80 11.71
C ASP A 120 -10.39 -21.74 10.58
N VAL A 121 -10.66 -21.22 9.38
CA VAL A 121 -10.96 -22.02 8.19
C VAL A 121 -9.76 -22.88 7.80
N MET A 122 -8.53 -22.31 7.79
CA MET A 122 -7.31 -23.06 7.45
C MET A 122 -6.98 -24.13 8.49
N MET A 123 -7.27 -23.85 9.76
CA MET A 123 -7.12 -24.81 10.86
C MET A 123 -8.30 -25.78 10.95
N LYS A 124 -9.34 -25.62 10.10
CA LYS A 124 -10.59 -26.40 10.14
C LYS A 124 -11.22 -26.49 11.52
N ARG A 125 -11.14 -25.40 12.32
CA ARG A 125 -11.70 -25.35 13.66
C ARG A 125 -13.24 -25.40 13.67
N ASP A 126 -13.89 -25.08 12.54
CA ASP A 126 -15.34 -25.06 12.39
C ASP A 126 -15.95 -26.42 11.97
N GLU A 127 -15.14 -27.44 11.69
CA GLU A 127 -15.65 -28.78 11.45
C GLU A 127 -16.08 -29.39 12.79
N GLU A 128 -17.41 -29.56 13.04
CA GLU A 128 -17.93 -30.33 14.14
C GLU A 128 -17.40 -31.77 14.07
N TYR A 129 -16.44 -32.08 14.94
CA TYR A 129 -15.94 -33.44 15.12
C TYR A 129 -17.05 -34.29 15.70
N LYS A 130 -17.65 -35.16 14.91
CA LYS A 130 -18.44 -36.26 15.42
C LYS A 130 -17.50 -37.25 16.08
N GLU A 131 -17.63 -37.42 17.38
CA GLU A 131 -16.80 -38.26 18.25
C GLU A 131 -16.63 -39.73 17.78
N ASP A 132 -17.44 -40.19 16.82
CA ASP A 132 -17.51 -41.59 16.37
C ASP A 132 -16.80 -41.85 14.99
N ASP A 133 -16.03 -40.92 14.42
CA ASP A 133 -15.35 -41.19 13.16
C ASP A 133 -13.91 -41.68 13.41
N PRO A 134 -13.59 -42.99 13.15
CA PRO A 134 -12.25 -43.54 13.35
C PRO A 134 -11.20 -42.97 12.40
N LYS A 135 -11.54 -41.95 11.61
CA LYS A 135 -10.64 -41.16 10.80
C LYS A 135 -10.17 -39.89 11.52
N ILE A 136 -9.69 -40.01 12.75
CA ILE A 136 -8.78 -39.04 13.31
C ILE A 136 -7.47 -39.19 12.53
N LYS A 137 -7.51 -38.85 11.25
CA LYS A 137 -6.30 -38.53 10.50
C LYS A 137 -5.77 -37.28 11.15
N MET A 138 -4.69 -37.43 11.88
CA MET A 138 -3.85 -36.33 12.34
C MET A 138 -3.78 -35.33 11.19
N PHE A 139 -4.45 -34.18 11.34
CA PHE A 139 -4.55 -33.17 10.30
C PHE A 139 -3.15 -32.57 10.15
N VAL A 140 -2.37 -33.12 9.22
CA VAL A 140 -1.03 -32.64 8.95
C VAL A 140 -1.16 -31.48 7.96
N GLN A 141 -1.15 -30.28 8.49
CA GLN A 141 -1.03 -29.06 7.66
C GLN A 141 0.29 -29.14 6.86
N SER A 142 0.22 -28.75 5.61
CA SER A 142 1.43 -28.57 4.81
C SER A 142 2.27 -27.41 5.38
N LYS A 143 3.59 -27.43 5.14
CA LYS A 143 4.46 -26.35 5.57
C LYS A 143 4.02 -24.98 5.02
N GLY A 144 3.48 -24.96 3.80
CA GLY A 144 2.96 -23.73 3.18
C GLY A 144 1.74 -23.19 3.91
N GLU A 145 0.80 -24.06 4.32
CA GLU A 145 -0.36 -23.65 5.11
C GLU A 145 0.05 -23.09 6.48
N GLN A 146 1.01 -23.76 7.15
CA GLN A 146 1.54 -23.27 8.42
C GLN A 146 2.19 -21.89 8.26
N GLN A 147 3.01 -21.68 7.25
CA GLN A 147 3.61 -20.37 6.97
C GLN A 147 2.57 -19.29 6.65
N THR A 148 1.51 -19.65 5.93
CA THR A 148 0.41 -18.73 5.64
C THR A 148 -0.32 -18.32 6.92
N ILE A 149 -0.65 -19.30 7.78
CA ILE A 149 -1.30 -19.05 9.06
C ILE A 149 -0.43 -18.12 9.93
N GLU A 150 0.86 -18.45 10.10
CA GLU A 150 1.80 -17.63 10.86
C GLU A 150 1.90 -16.21 10.33
N SER A 151 1.92 -16.05 9.00
CA SER A 151 1.99 -14.73 8.36
C SER A 151 0.72 -13.91 8.60
N VAL A 152 -0.46 -14.52 8.49
CA VAL A 152 -1.74 -13.86 8.77
C VAL A 152 -1.87 -13.51 10.26
N GLU A 153 -1.55 -14.45 11.17
CA GLU A 153 -1.57 -14.20 12.60
C GLU A 153 -0.63 -13.05 13.00
N ARG A 154 0.58 -13.03 12.43
CA ARG A 154 1.53 -11.93 12.61
C ARG A 154 0.98 -10.61 12.10
N ALA A 155 0.35 -10.61 10.92
CA ALA A 155 -0.25 -9.41 10.33
C ALA A 155 -1.33 -8.82 11.23
N ILE A 156 -2.31 -9.62 11.64
CA ILE A 156 -3.45 -9.15 12.45
C ILE A 156 -3.09 -8.85 13.92
N SER A 157 -1.92 -9.28 14.39
CA SER A 157 -1.42 -8.94 15.74
C SER A 157 -0.99 -7.47 15.85
N LYS A 158 -0.77 -6.79 14.73
CA LYS A 158 -0.28 -5.41 14.67
C LYS A 158 -1.40 -4.41 14.38
N PRO A 159 -1.25 -3.14 14.78
CA PRO A 159 -2.22 -2.11 14.42
C PRO A 159 -2.37 -1.96 12.91
N GLY A 160 -3.62 -1.99 12.42
CA GLY A 160 -3.96 -1.76 11.02
C GLY A 160 -4.31 -0.30 10.75
N PHE A 161 -4.04 0.14 9.53
CA PHE A 161 -4.35 1.48 9.03
C PHE A 161 -5.08 1.39 7.70
N ASP A 162 -6.19 2.12 7.57
CA ASP A 162 -6.81 2.35 6.27
C ASP A 162 -5.80 3.08 5.40
N THR A 163 -5.48 2.52 4.25
CA THR A 163 -4.39 2.98 3.39
C THR A 163 -4.89 3.26 1.98
N ALA A 164 -4.33 4.29 1.36
CA ALA A 164 -4.50 4.59 -0.05
C ALA A 164 -3.15 4.96 -0.65
N ILE A 165 -2.77 4.30 -1.73
CA ILE A 165 -1.53 4.55 -2.46
C ILE A 165 -1.88 5.05 -3.86
N ARG A 166 -1.25 6.14 -4.26
CA ARG A 166 -1.37 6.68 -5.61
C ARG A 166 -0.05 7.22 -6.12
N VAL A 167 0.09 7.15 -7.43
CA VAL A 167 1.27 7.62 -8.14
C VAL A 167 0.83 8.51 -9.30
N ILE A 168 1.64 9.51 -9.59
CA ILE A 168 1.47 10.41 -10.72
C ILE A 168 2.83 10.60 -11.39
N TYR A 169 2.87 10.47 -12.70
CA TYR A 169 3.96 10.84 -13.55
C TYR A 169 3.55 12.06 -14.35
N LEU A 170 4.37 13.09 -14.35
CA LEU A 170 4.18 14.37 -15.04
C LEU A 170 5.42 14.65 -15.88
N ALA A 171 5.22 15.04 -17.13
CA ALA A 171 6.27 15.52 -17.99
C ALA A 171 5.71 16.49 -19.03
N GLU A 172 6.55 17.39 -19.55
CA GLU A 172 6.24 18.11 -20.78
C GLU A 172 6.15 17.09 -21.93
N GLU A 173 5.33 17.36 -22.95
CA GLU A 173 5.01 16.41 -24.02
C GLU A 173 6.27 15.82 -24.68
N GLU A 174 7.32 16.65 -24.86
CA GLU A 174 8.59 16.23 -25.47
C GLU A 174 9.44 15.30 -24.59
N TYR A 175 9.23 15.30 -23.27
CA TYR A 175 9.97 14.48 -22.30
C TYR A 175 9.15 13.30 -21.79
N PHE A 176 7.89 13.16 -22.22
CA PHE A 176 7.02 12.11 -21.73
C PHE A 176 7.45 10.75 -22.26
N ASP A 177 7.90 9.88 -21.35
CA ASP A 177 8.39 8.54 -21.68
C ASP A 177 7.52 7.45 -21.03
N VAL A 178 6.98 6.56 -21.88
CA VAL A 178 6.19 5.40 -21.46
C VAL A 178 7.04 4.42 -20.62
N SER A 179 8.35 4.38 -20.82
CA SER A 179 9.24 3.52 -20.04
C SER A 179 9.27 3.92 -18.56
N THR A 180 9.17 5.21 -18.26
CA THR A 180 9.06 5.75 -16.90
C THR A 180 7.78 5.26 -16.21
N ILE A 181 6.67 5.16 -16.95
CA ILE A 181 5.43 4.57 -16.42
C ILE A 181 5.65 3.13 -16.00
N SER A 182 6.30 2.34 -16.86
CA SER A 182 6.60 0.94 -16.58
C SER A 182 7.51 0.78 -15.36
N GLY A 183 8.52 1.63 -15.22
CA GLY A 183 9.41 1.69 -14.07
C GLY A 183 8.66 2.02 -12.78
N MET A 184 7.82 3.06 -12.81
CA MET A 184 6.99 3.49 -11.68
C MET A 184 6.03 2.39 -11.22
N MET A 185 5.34 1.72 -12.14
CA MET A 185 4.44 0.63 -11.81
C MET A 185 5.18 -0.61 -11.31
N SER A 186 6.38 -0.86 -11.83
CA SER A 186 7.21 -1.99 -11.44
C SER A 186 7.85 -1.83 -10.06
N SER A 187 8.04 -0.60 -9.58
CA SER A 187 8.59 -0.35 -8.23
C SER A 187 7.73 -0.96 -7.11
N PHE A 188 6.44 -1.20 -7.36
CA PHE A 188 5.56 -1.86 -6.40
C PHE A 188 5.64 -3.39 -6.43
N LYS A 189 6.21 -4.00 -7.48
CA LYS A 189 6.33 -5.46 -7.59
C LYS A 189 7.26 -6.07 -6.55
N GLN A 190 8.21 -5.31 -6.03
CA GLN A 190 9.12 -5.75 -4.97
C GLN A 190 8.38 -6.14 -3.67
N TYR A 191 7.21 -5.54 -3.41
CA TYR A 191 6.39 -5.86 -2.24
C TYR A 191 5.48 -7.07 -2.45
N THR A 192 5.62 -7.79 -3.57
CA THR A 192 4.84 -8.99 -3.84
C THR A 192 5.32 -10.13 -2.94
N SER A 193 4.42 -10.66 -2.13
CA SER A 193 4.59 -11.92 -1.40
C SER A 193 3.95 -13.07 -2.18
N GLY A 194 4.11 -14.30 -1.69
CA GLY A 194 3.32 -15.43 -2.19
C GLY A 194 1.83 -15.35 -1.81
N LEU A 195 1.45 -14.42 -0.93
CA LEU A 195 0.12 -14.29 -0.36
C LEU A 195 -0.64 -13.08 -0.91
N ASN A 196 0.04 -11.95 -1.14
CA ASN A 196 -0.59 -10.73 -1.61
C ASN A 196 0.35 -9.85 -2.42
N ARG A 197 -0.20 -8.90 -3.15
CA ARG A 197 0.54 -7.93 -3.96
C ARG A 197 -0.29 -6.68 -4.22
N PHE A 198 0.40 -5.60 -4.56
CA PHE A 198 -0.27 -4.41 -5.08
C PHE A 198 -0.68 -4.61 -6.54
N LYS A 199 -1.90 -4.15 -6.87
CA LYS A 199 -2.36 -4.05 -8.25
C LYS A 199 -2.94 -2.66 -8.53
N PRO A 200 -2.78 -2.13 -9.77
CA PRO A 200 -3.41 -0.89 -10.16
C PRO A 200 -4.93 -1.05 -10.25
N VAL A 201 -5.64 0.02 -9.89
CA VAL A 201 -7.09 0.09 -10.03
C VAL A 201 -7.43 0.65 -11.41
N SER A 202 -7.87 -0.18 -12.34
CA SER A 202 -8.14 0.21 -13.75
C SER A 202 -9.09 1.40 -13.88
N LYS A 203 -10.07 1.54 -12.98
CA LYS A 203 -11.03 2.66 -12.99
C LYS A 203 -10.41 4.00 -12.64
N GLU A 204 -9.29 3.99 -11.92
CA GLU A 204 -8.57 5.18 -11.45
C GLU A 204 -7.20 5.35 -12.14
N THR A 205 -6.86 4.43 -13.02
CA THR A 205 -5.70 4.58 -13.91
C THR A 205 -6.07 5.52 -15.05
N THR A 206 -5.18 6.46 -15.35
CA THR A 206 -5.39 7.44 -16.43
C THR A 206 -4.98 6.88 -17.78
N ASP A 207 -5.42 5.68 -18.05
CA ASP A 207 -5.29 5.00 -19.32
C ASP A 207 -6.62 4.32 -19.66
N PHE A 208 -6.92 4.19 -20.95
CA PHE A 208 -8.07 3.45 -21.42
C PHE A 208 -7.60 2.29 -22.28
N ASP A 209 -7.93 1.08 -21.85
CA ASP A 209 -7.66 -0.14 -22.63
C ASP A 209 -8.39 -0.16 -23.98
N ALA A 210 -9.37 0.73 -24.15
CA ALA A 210 -10.24 0.76 -25.33
C ALA A 210 -10.45 2.21 -25.83
N PRO A 211 -9.69 2.68 -26.83
CA PRO A 211 -9.78 4.05 -27.36
C PRO A 211 -11.21 4.44 -27.83
N TRP A 212 -12.01 3.47 -28.30
CA TRP A 212 -13.39 3.72 -28.72
C TRP A 212 -14.34 4.07 -27.56
N MET A 213 -13.96 3.83 -26.31
CA MET A 213 -14.77 4.20 -25.14
C MET A 213 -14.70 5.69 -24.82
N ASP A 214 -13.71 6.40 -25.35
CA ASP A 214 -13.53 7.85 -25.16
C ASP A 214 -13.00 8.52 -26.46
N PRO A 215 -13.80 8.52 -27.53
CA PRO A 215 -13.36 9.01 -28.85
C PRO A 215 -12.99 10.50 -28.86
N LEU A 216 -13.44 11.27 -27.89
CA LEU A 216 -13.11 12.70 -27.74
C LEU A 216 -12.04 12.97 -26.67
N GLY A 217 -11.56 11.95 -25.96
CA GLY A 217 -10.56 12.10 -24.88
C GLY A 217 -11.08 12.85 -23.65
N SER A 218 -12.37 13.20 -23.62
CA SER A 218 -12.93 14.05 -22.55
C SER A 218 -12.96 13.35 -21.18
N ARG A 219 -13.25 12.05 -21.17
CA ARG A 219 -13.29 11.25 -19.94
C ARG A 219 -11.87 11.06 -19.38
N LEU A 220 -10.90 10.84 -20.25
CA LEU A 220 -9.50 10.73 -19.88
C LEU A 220 -9.00 12.05 -19.26
N ALA A 221 -9.26 13.17 -19.93
CA ALA A 221 -8.89 14.49 -19.44
C ALA A 221 -9.53 14.81 -18.08
N GLU A 222 -10.80 14.46 -17.89
CA GLU A 222 -11.49 14.63 -16.61
C GLU A 222 -10.86 13.73 -15.52
N ARG A 223 -10.53 12.47 -15.86
CA ARG A 223 -9.87 11.53 -14.93
C ARG A 223 -8.49 12.02 -14.51
N LYS A 224 -7.65 12.49 -15.44
CA LYS A 224 -6.35 13.10 -15.17
C LYS A 224 -6.50 14.29 -14.23
N ARG A 225 -7.39 15.23 -14.54
CA ARG A 225 -7.64 16.42 -13.71
C ARG A 225 -8.16 16.06 -12.31
N LYS A 226 -9.06 15.11 -12.21
CA LYS A 226 -9.61 14.64 -10.93
C LYS A 226 -8.52 14.01 -10.07
N LEU A 227 -7.72 13.10 -10.63
CA LEU A 227 -6.62 12.46 -9.92
C LEU A 227 -5.60 13.49 -9.41
N PHE A 228 -5.19 14.43 -10.26
CA PHE A 228 -4.27 15.50 -9.90
C PHE A 228 -4.82 16.37 -8.76
N ASN A 229 -6.07 16.81 -8.84
CA ASN A 229 -6.72 17.59 -7.80
C ASN A 229 -6.83 16.85 -6.47
N HIS A 230 -7.15 15.54 -6.51
CA HIS A 230 -7.19 14.72 -5.31
C HIS A 230 -5.81 14.54 -4.70
N TYR A 231 -4.79 14.42 -5.53
CA TYR A 231 -3.41 14.30 -5.09
C TYR A 231 -2.96 15.54 -4.31
N ILE A 232 -3.11 16.73 -4.90
CA ILE A 232 -2.73 18.01 -4.27
C ILE A 232 -3.47 18.24 -2.96
N ARG A 233 -4.77 17.94 -2.92
CA ARG A 233 -5.60 18.10 -1.73
C ARG A 233 -5.38 16.99 -0.69
N ARG A 234 -4.59 15.98 -0.99
CA ARG A 234 -4.43 14.77 -0.16
C ARG A 234 -5.79 14.14 0.20
N ALA A 235 -6.79 14.33 -0.68
CA ALA A 235 -8.16 13.89 -0.47
C ALA A 235 -8.31 12.43 -0.88
N HIS A 236 -8.82 11.58 0.03
CA HIS A 236 -9.17 10.19 -0.25
C HIS A 236 -10.32 9.73 0.63
N PHE A 237 -10.10 9.64 1.93
CA PHE A 237 -11.02 8.98 2.89
C PHE A 237 -12.37 9.69 3.07
N GLU A 238 -12.46 10.96 2.75
CA GLU A 238 -13.67 11.79 2.85
C GLU A 238 -14.43 11.90 1.53
N THR A 239 -13.82 11.49 0.44
CA THR A 239 -14.43 11.51 -0.88
C THR A 239 -15.17 10.21 -1.12
N ARG A 240 -16.34 10.29 -1.78
CA ARG A 240 -17.05 9.08 -2.23
C ARG A 240 -16.33 8.50 -3.44
N HIS A 241 -15.20 7.85 -3.19
CA HIS A 241 -14.57 6.98 -4.17
C HIS A 241 -15.29 5.63 -4.16
N ASN A 242 -15.52 5.08 -5.34
CA ASN A 242 -16.01 3.70 -5.47
C ASN A 242 -14.90 2.66 -5.24
N ILE A 243 -13.76 3.11 -4.69
CA ILE A 243 -12.62 2.25 -4.41
C ILE A 243 -12.63 1.94 -2.92
N ARG A 244 -12.51 0.67 -2.61
CA ARG A 244 -12.34 0.21 -1.25
C ARG A 244 -10.93 0.60 -0.77
N ASP A 245 -10.86 1.29 0.37
CA ASP A 245 -9.62 1.43 1.12
C ASP A 245 -9.15 0.01 1.50
N PHE A 246 -7.87 -0.24 1.45
CA PHE A 246 -7.27 -1.46 1.94
C PHE A 246 -6.52 -1.20 3.24
N ILE A 247 -6.25 -2.25 4.00
CA ILE A 247 -5.62 -2.11 5.29
C ILE A 247 -4.19 -2.64 5.20
N LEU A 248 -3.24 -1.84 5.68
CA LEU A 248 -1.88 -2.26 5.93
C LEU A 248 -1.57 -2.12 7.41
N ASN A 249 -0.82 -3.06 7.95
CA ASN A 249 -0.33 -3.00 9.31
C ASN A 249 0.96 -2.15 9.41
N THR A 250 1.43 -1.91 10.63
CA THR A 250 2.63 -1.10 10.87
C THR A 250 3.90 -1.68 10.27
N GLU A 251 4.03 -3.00 10.16
CA GLU A 251 5.19 -3.68 9.56
C GLU A 251 5.22 -3.46 8.05
N GLU A 252 4.08 -3.61 7.38
CA GLU A 252 3.94 -3.38 5.95
C GLU A 252 4.18 -1.92 5.59
N LEU A 253 3.62 -0.99 6.37
CA LEU A 253 3.84 0.45 6.19
C LEU A 253 5.31 0.83 6.38
N ALA A 254 5.99 0.28 7.40
CA ALA A 254 7.41 0.49 7.61
C ALA A 254 8.26 -0.07 6.45
N THR A 255 7.81 -1.15 5.82
CA THR A 255 8.49 -1.71 4.64
C THR A 255 8.37 -0.81 3.42
N ILE A 256 7.17 -0.22 3.21
CA ILE A 256 6.92 0.65 2.04
C ILE A 256 7.62 1.99 2.19
N PHE A 257 7.67 2.52 3.41
CA PHE A 257 8.27 3.82 3.69
C PHE A 257 9.04 3.82 5.01
N HIS A 258 10.33 4.06 4.90
CA HIS A 258 11.24 4.32 6.00
C HIS A 258 12.38 5.22 5.52
N PHE A 259 13.16 5.76 6.45
CA PHE A 259 14.34 6.54 6.07
C PHE A 259 15.43 5.58 5.57
N PRO A 260 15.93 5.79 4.33
CA PRO A 260 16.92 4.90 3.76
C PRO A 260 18.20 4.91 4.60
N PRO A 261 18.82 3.74 4.85
CA PRO A 261 20.10 3.66 5.52
C PRO A 261 21.21 4.30 4.68
N SER A 262 22.39 4.49 5.32
CA SER A 262 23.52 5.17 4.69
C SER A 262 24.07 4.50 3.43
N VAL A 263 23.71 3.25 3.19
CA VAL A 263 24.20 2.45 2.05
C VAL A 263 23.53 2.81 0.72
N VAL A 264 22.32 3.40 0.75
CA VAL A 264 21.62 3.78 -0.47
C VAL A 264 22.16 5.13 -0.97
N GLU A 265 23.14 5.09 -1.88
CA GLU A 265 23.67 6.28 -2.53
C GLU A 265 22.85 6.60 -3.78
N THR A 266 22.25 7.79 -3.81
CA THR A 266 21.60 8.31 -5.03
C THR A 266 22.31 9.60 -5.46
N PRO A 267 22.70 9.73 -6.72
CA PRO A 267 23.41 10.93 -7.22
C PRO A 267 22.58 12.21 -7.08
N THR A 268 21.25 12.09 -7.01
CA THR A 268 20.31 13.22 -7.05
C THR A 268 19.81 13.67 -5.69
N LEU A 269 20.07 12.91 -4.61
CA LEU A 269 19.69 13.29 -3.24
C LEU A 269 20.94 13.80 -2.49
N PRO A 270 21.14 15.13 -2.39
CA PRO A 270 22.24 15.67 -1.61
C PRO A 270 22.04 15.30 -0.15
N ARG A 271 22.94 14.50 0.40
CA ARG A 271 22.99 14.23 1.84
C ARG A 271 23.53 15.47 2.53
N MET A 272 22.72 16.03 3.42
CA MET A 272 23.30 16.94 4.41
C MET A 272 24.05 16.09 5.45
N GLU A 273 25.37 16.23 5.50
CA GLU A 273 26.16 15.65 6.56
C GLU A 273 25.64 16.20 7.90
N ALA A 274 25.10 15.31 8.73
CA ALA A 274 24.72 15.69 10.08
C ALA A 274 25.99 16.14 10.81
N LYS A 275 26.12 17.42 11.12
CA LYS A 275 27.15 17.90 12.02
C LYS A 275 27.06 17.11 13.32
N LYS A 276 28.13 16.38 13.69
CA LYS A 276 28.26 15.83 15.03
C LYS A 276 28.27 17.01 16.00
N VAL A 277 27.11 17.30 16.57
CA VAL A 277 27.01 18.26 17.67
C VAL A 277 27.42 17.48 18.92
N GLU A 278 28.40 18.00 19.66
CA GLU A 278 28.71 17.45 20.96
C GLU A 278 27.46 17.45 21.86
N PRO A 279 27.21 16.37 22.61
CA PRO A 279 26.05 16.33 23.48
C PRO A 279 26.09 17.50 24.45
N PRO A 280 24.95 18.14 24.78
CA PRO A 280 24.94 19.22 25.73
C PRO A 280 25.53 18.77 27.05
N PRO A 281 26.36 19.60 27.74
CA PRO A 281 27.15 19.23 28.89
C PRO A 281 26.36 18.80 30.13
N ASN A 282 25.04 18.81 30.08
CA ASN A 282 24.11 18.48 31.16
C ASN A 282 23.39 17.15 31.00
N LEU A 283 23.79 16.29 30.05
CA LEU A 283 23.24 14.92 29.97
C LEU A 283 23.94 14.06 31.03
N PRO A 284 23.23 13.50 32.01
CA PRO A 284 23.82 12.52 32.92
C PRO A 284 24.26 11.28 32.12
N LEU A 285 25.51 10.92 32.26
CA LEU A 285 26.10 9.68 31.69
C LEU A 285 25.62 8.48 32.48
#